data_3d27ab32213914cec56ec754ce2f4f68
#
_entry.id   3d27ab32213914cec56ec754ce2f4f68
#
_cell.length_a   1.000
_cell.length_b   1.000
_cell.length_c   1.000
_cell.angle_alpha   90.00
_cell.angle_beta   90.00
_cell.angle_gamma   90.00
#
_symmetry.space_group_name_H-M   'P 1'
#
loop_
_entity.id
_entity.type
_entity.pdbx_description
1 polymer ?
#
loop_
_entity_poly.entity_id
_entity_poly.type
_entity_poly.pdbx_seq_one_letter_code
_entity_poly.pdbx_strand_id
1 'polypeptide(L)'
;MAAEIQPQPQARKPCLLSKIEAFQDVVSTAVIIPKEDGVISVSEDRTIRVWLKRDSGQYWPSVHHTMSSPSSCMSFNPETRRLSVGMDTGSICVSPTSTHQGRVTVVLFVLEMEWLLSTSQDKNFTWHCSESGQQLGTYRTAAWVSGLQFDVETRHAFVGDQSGQVTILKLEQDNCSLVTTFKGHTGNVTALCWDPVQRVLFSGSSDHSIIMWDIGGRKGTAIELQGHNDRIQGLCYASHTRQLISCSSDGGIVIWNMDVTRQETPEWLDSDSCQKCEQPFFWNFKQMWDSKKIGLRQHHCRKCGQAVCGKCSSKRSTIPLMGFEFEVRVCDSCHESITDEDRAPTATFHDSKHSIVYMHYEPTTGNLLTSGTDKVIKVCMGTNSVFMRLG
;
A
#
# COMPACT_ATOMS: atom_id res chain seq x y z
N MET A 1 12.85 -18.05 40.00
CA MET A 1 12.72 -16.62 39.62
C MET A 1 11.78 -16.59 38.43
N ALA A 2 10.56 -16.18 38.62
CA ALA A 2 9.59 -16.02 37.53
C ALA A 2 9.97 -14.73 36.77
N ALA A 3 10.23 -14.84 35.46
CA ALA A 3 10.42 -13.70 34.62
C ALA A 3 9.09 -12.94 34.54
N GLU A 4 9.05 -11.71 34.99
CA GLU A 4 7.92 -10.82 34.77
C GLU A 4 7.80 -10.58 33.25
N ILE A 5 6.70 -11.08 32.70
CA ILE A 5 6.29 -10.76 31.31
C ILE A 5 5.85 -9.31 31.34
N GLN A 6 6.69 -8.41 30.81
CA GLN A 6 6.29 -7.03 30.59
C GLN A 6 5.17 -7.01 29.54
N PRO A 7 4.03 -6.36 29.81
CA PRO A 7 2.97 -6.24 28.83
C PRO A 7 3.49 -5.48 27.61
N GLN A 8 3.35 -6.08 26.43
CA GLN A 8 3.67 -5.39 25.17
C GLN A 8 2.88 -4.08 25.06
N PRO A 9 3.48 -2.99 24.63
CA PRO A 9 2.81 -1.71 24.50
C PRO A 9 1.68 -1.84 23.48
N GLN A 10 0.43 -1.72 23.92
CA GLN A 10 -0.71 -1.62 23.02
C GLN A 10 -0.51 -0.43 22.09
N ALA A 11 -0.55 -0.68 20.78
CA ALA A 11 -0.48 0.36 19.78
C ALA A 11 -1.64 1.35 19.99
N ARG A 12 -1.31 2.61 20.28
CA ARG A 12 -2.33 3.64 20.52
C ARG A 12 -2.94 4.07 19.19
N LYS A 13 -4.24 4.29 19.21
CA LYS A 13 -4.97 4.86 18.06
C LYS A 13 -4.32 6.18 17.62
N PRO A 14 -4.11 6.43 16.31
CA PRO A 14 -3.65 7.72 15.81
C PRO A 14 -4.53 8.84 16.35
N CYS A 15 -3.92 9.86 16.92
CA CYS A 15 -4.67 11.01 17.43
C CYS A 15 -4.93 11.98 16.28
N LEU A 16 -6.18 12.29 16.02
CA LEU A 16 -6.55 13.33 15.06
C LEU A 16 -6.06 14.69 15.59
N LEU A 17 -5.13 15.31 14.89
CA LEU A 17 -4.59 16.64 15.23
C LEU A 17 -5.43 17.75 14.60
N SER A 18 -5.83 17.61 13.35
CA SER A 18 -6.57 18.63 12.64
C SER A 18 -7.35 18.05 11.46
N LYS A 19 -8.40 18.77 11.07
CA LYS A 19 -9.16 18.56 9.84
C LYS A 19 -9.07 19.80 8.98
N ILE A 20 -8.95 19.63 7.66
CA ILE A 20 -9.03 20.68 6.67
C ILE A 20 -10.27 20.37 5.82
N GLU A 21 -11.25 21.26 5.93
CA GLU A 21 -12.53 21.20 5.23
C GLU A 21 -12.65 22.49 4.44
N ALA A 22 -13.08 22.52 3.25
CA ALA A 22 -13.36 23.67 2.38
C ALA A 22 -13.12 23.35 0.90
N PHE A 23 -13.20 22.08 0.57
CA PHE A 23 -13.09 21.63 -0.81
C PHE A 23 -14.49 21.46 -1.41
N GLN A 24 -14.60 21.74 -2.71
CA GLN A 24 -15.85 21.54 -3.45
C GLN A 24 -15.97 20.14 -4.04
N ASP A 25 -14.82 19.45 -4.16
CA ASP A 25 -14.75 18.10 -4.71
C ASP A 25 -13.67 17.26 -4.00
N VAL A 26 -13.46 16.04 -4.45
CA VAL A 26 -12.49 15.09 -3.91
C VAL A 26 -11.08 15.69 -3.87
N VAL A 27 -10.39 15.49 -2.75
CA VAL A 27 -8.98 15.86 -2.63
C VAL A 27 -8.13 14.70 -3.12
N SER A 28 -7.63 14.83 -4.35
CA SER A 28 -6.88 13.77 -5.05
C SER A 28 -5.56 13.44 -4.36
N THR A 29 -4.84 14.47 -3.89
CA THR A 29 -3.54 14.33 -3.24
C THR A 29 -3.32 15.46 -2.25
N ALA A 30 -2.66 15.16 -1.13
CA ALA A 30 -2.21 16.17 -0.19
C ALA A 30 -0.89 15.75 0.45
N VAL A 31 0.01 16.71 0.69
CA VAL A 31 1.32 16.47 1.31
C VAL A 31 1.59 17.47 2.41
N ILE A 32 2.27 17.02 3.46
CA ILE A 32 2.78 17.89 4.53
C ILE A 32 4.07 18.54 4.03
N ILE A 33 4.21 19.85 4.21
CA ILE A 33 5.45 20.57 3.92
C ILE A 33 6.40 20.35 5.09
N PRO A 34 7.54 19.66 4.91
CA PRO A 34 8.48 19.43 5.99
C PRO A 34 8.96 20.74 6.61
N LYS A 35 9.06 20.77 7.94
CA LYS A 35 9.58 21.90 8.75
C LYS A 35 8.75 23.20 8.74
N GLU A 36 7.62 23.27 8.05
CA GLU A 36 6.84 24.50 7.91
C GLU A 36 5.41 24.38 8.48
N ASP A 37 5.06 23.23 9.04
CA ASP A 37 3.69 22.97 9.55
C ASP A 37 2.59 23.33 8.53
N GLY A 38 2.90 23.15 7.23
CA GLY A 38 2.00 23.47 6.13
C GLY A 38 1.53 22.19 5.41
N VAL A 39 0.44 22.32 4.66
CA VAL A 39 -0.10 21.29 3.78
C VAL A 39 -0.31 21.85 2.39
N ILE A 40 0.10 21.13 1.35
CA ILE A 40 -0.28 21.40 -0.03
C ILE A 40 -1.33 20.38 -0.42
N SER A 41 -2.40 20.81 -1.07
CA SER A 41 -3.45 19.93 -1.55
C SER A 41 -3.82 20.24 -3.00
N VAL A 42 -4.15 19.21 -3.76
CA VAL A 42 -4.77 19.29 -5.07
C VAL A 42 -6.10 18.56 -5.06
N SER A 43 -7.08 19.13 -5.74
CA SER A 43 -8.46 18.63 -5.73
C SER A 43 -9.02 18.54 -7.15
N GLU A 44 -10.01 17.67 -7.32
CA GLU A 44 -10.77 17.54 -8.57
C GLU A 44 -11.61 18.80 -8.85
N ASP A 45 -11.79 19.70 -7.86
CA ASP A 45 -12.37 21.04 -8.05
C ASP A 45 -11.45 22.01 -8.82
N ARG A 46 -10.35 21.52 -9.38
CA ARG A 46 -9.32 22.22 -10.14
C ARG A 46 -8.52 23.22 -9.31
N THR A 47 -8.43 23.03 -8.00
CA THR A 47 -7.67 23.94 -7.14
C THR A 47 -6.42 23.29 -6.58
N ILE A 48 -5.36 24.09 -6.51
CA ILE A 48 -4.18 23.84 -5.68
C ILE A 48 -4.26 24.81 -4.52
N ARG A 49 -4.13 24.30 -3.30
CA ARG A 49 -4.17 25.14 -2.11
C ARG A 49 -3.00 24.85 -1.19
N VAL A 50 -2.44 25.91 -0.62
CA VAL A 50 -1.45 25.83 0.45
C VAL A 50 -2.13 26.26 1.74
N TRP A 51 -2.04 25.42 2.74
CA TRP A 51 -2.61 25.60 4.06
C TRP A 51 -1.49 25.78 5.06
N LEU A 52 -1.53 26.84 5.84
CA LEU A 52 -0.57 27.07 6.92
C LEU A 52 -1.25 26.89 8.27
N LYS A 53 -0.56 26.22 9.17
CA LYS A 53 -1.00 26.02 10.53
C LYS A 53 -0.78 27.29 11.33
N ARG A 54 -1.79 27.73 12.07
CA ARG A 54 -1.71 28.85 13.00
C ARG A 54 -1.42 28.39 14.41
N ASP A 55 -1.09 29.31 15.29
CA ASP A 55 -0.83 29.06 16.73
C ASP A 55 -2.00 28.34 17.41
N SER A 56 -3.23 28.52 16.92
CA SER A 56 -4.43 27.79 17.36
C SER A 56 -4.43 26.29 17.02
N GLY A 57 -3.45 25.82 16.22
CA GLY A 57 -3.41 24.46 15.69
C GLY A 57 -4.28 24.23 14.45
N GLN A 58 -5.05 25.21 14.02
CA GLN A 58 -5.91 25.13 12.83
C GLN A 58 -5.16 25.53 11.56
N TYR A 59 -5.53 24.89 10.44
CA TYR A 59 -5.00 25.21 9.12
C TYR A 59 -5.87 26.27 8.43
N TRP A 60 -5.22 27.28 7.84
CA TRP A 60 -5.86 28.33 7.06
C TRP A 60 -5.31 28.36 5.64
N PRO A 61 -6.17 28.61 4.63
CA PRO A 61 -5.72 28.73 3.25
C PRO A 61 -4.85 29.99 3.11
N SER A 62 -3.63 29.78 2.63
CA SER A 62 -2.66 30.85 2.38
C SER A 62 -2.56 31.19 0.89
N VAL A 63 -2.51 30.15 0.03
CA VAL A 63 -2.42 30.29 -1.42
C VAL A 63 -3.53 29.47 -2.07
N HIS A 64 -4.14 30.04 -3.09
CA HIS A 64 -5.14 29.39 -3.92
C HIS A 64 -4.81 29.62 -5.38
N HIS A 65 -4.68 28.55 -6.15
CA HIS A 65 -4.46 28.60 -7.59
C HIS A 65 -5.48 27.71 -8.31
N THR A 66 -6.05 28.22 -9.40
CA THR A 66 -7.04 27.48 -10.20
C THR A 66 -6.37 26.92 -11.47
N MET A 67 -6.55 25.63 -11.68
CA MET A 67 -6.03 24.89 -12.81
C MET A 67 -7.02 24.87 -13.97
N SER A 68 -6.52 24.63 -15.18
CA SER A 68 -7.37 24.52 -16.38
C SER A 68 -8.23 23.24 -16.41
N SER A 69 -7.79 22.19 -15.69
CA SER A 69 -8.42 20.86 -15.66
C SER A 69 -8.36 20.27 -14.25
N PRO A 70 -9.20 19.29 -13.90
CA PRO A 70 -9.09 18.55 -12.66
C PRO A 70 -7.70 17.97 -12.46
N SER A 71 -7.19 18.09 -11.24
CA SER A 71 -5.86 17.62 -10.84
C SER A 71 -5.95 16.23 -10.23
N SER A 72 -5.17 15.29 -10.74
CA SER A 72 -5.25 13.87 -10.38
C SER A 72 -4.15 13.40 -9.44
N CYS A 73 -2.97 13.98 -9.52
CA CYS A 73 -1.82 13.62 -8.70
C CYS A 73 -0.84 14.79 -8.56
N MET A 74 0.07 14.67 -7.61
CA MET A 74 1.03 15.72 -7.29
C MET A 74 2.34 15.11 -6.80
N SER A 75 3.46 15.77 -7.12
CA SER A 75 4.76 15.55 -6.48
C SER A 75 5.32 16.88 -6.03
N PHE A 76 5.74 16.96 -4.79
CA PHE A 76 6.36 18.14 -4.20
C PHE A 76 7.79 17.84 -3.77
N ASN A 77 8.73 18.65 -4.24
CA ASN A 77 10.11 18.59 -3.78
C ASN A 77 10.35 19.69 -2.74
N PRO A 78 10.59 19.33 -1.47
CA PRO A 78 10.74 20.32 -0.40
C PRO A 78 12.04 21.11 -0.47
N GLU A 79 13.10 20.57 -1.09
CA GLU A 79 14.41 21.23 -1.20
C GLU A 79 14.38 22.37 -2.24
N THR A 80 13.86 22.07 -3.42
CA THR A 80 13.74 23.05 -4.51
C THR A 80 12.44 23.84 -4.47
N ARG A 81 11.49 23.44 -3.62
CA ARG A 81 10.13 23.97 -3.52
C ARG A 81 9.34 23.89 -4.83
N ARG A 82 9.71 22.95 -5.70
CA ARG A 82 9.02 22.71 -6.96
C ARG A 82 7.83 21.78 -6.76
N LEU A 83 6.72 22.13 -7.38
CA LEU A 83 5.48 21.37 -7.39
C LEU A 83 5.16 20.94 -8.81
N SER A 84 4.99 19.63 -9.01
CA SER A 84 4.51 19.04 -10.27
C SER A 84 3.12 18.47 -10.07
N VAL A 85 2.18 18.83 -10.93
CA VAL A 85 0.78 18.42 -10.84
C VAL A 85 0.35 17.77 -12.14
N GLY A 86 -0.10 16.52 -12.06
CA GLY A 86 -0.71 15.80 -13.18
C GLY A 86 -2.21 16.08 -13.26
N MET A 87 -2.73 16.15 -14.49
CA MET A 87 -4.12 16.47 -14.78
C MET A 87 -4.84 15.38 -15.54
N ASP A 88 -6.16 15.44 -15.51
CA ASP A 88 -7.05 14.53 -16.25
C ASP A 88 -6.88 14.61 -17.77
N THR A 89 -6.43 15.75 -18.28
CA THR A 89 -6.14 15.96 -19.71
C THR A 89 -4.84 15.32 -20.19
N GLY A 90 -4.04 14.74 -19.29
CA GLY A 90 -2.71 14.21 -19.63
C GLY A 90 -1.58 15.24 -19.55
N SER A 91 -1.88 16.48 -19.21
CA SER A 91 -0.88 17.54 -19.03
C SER A 91 -0.26 17.48 -17.65
N ILE A 92 0.99 17.94 -17.54
CA ILE A 92 1.70 18.09 -16.27
C ILE A 92 2.15 19.56 -16.14
N CYS A 93 1.80 20.18 -15.01
CA CYS A 93 2.18 21.56 -14.72
C CYS A 93 3.60 21.68 -14.17
N VAL A 94 4.60 21.52 -14.98
CA VAL A 94 5.98 21.99 -14.82
C VAL A 94 6.51 22.39 -16.19
N SER A 95 5.97 21.74 -17.20
CA SER A 95 6.19 22.05 -18.62
C SER A 95 4.82 22.06 -19.30
N PRO A 96 4.45 23.12 -20.04
CA PRO A 96 3.12 23.23 -20.63
C PRO A 96 2.85 22.27 -21.79
N THR A 97 3.60 21.20 -21.91
CA THR A 97 3.43 20.19 -22.93
C THR A 97 2.47 19.09 -22.44
N SER A 98 1.53 18.71 -23.30
CA SER A 98 0.71 17.51 -23.08
C SER A 98 1.61 16.29 -23.23
N THR A 99 1.92 15.63 -22.14
CA THR A 99 2.84 14.48 -22.10
C THR A 99 2.12 13.16 -22.30
N HIS A 100 0.84 13.11 -21.97
CA HIS A 100 0.00 11.93 -22.05
C HIS A 100 -1.31 12.22 -22.79
N GLN A 101 -1.93 11.15 -23.30
CA GLN A 101 -3.24 11.20 -23.98
C GLN A 101 -4.40 10.83 -23.05
N GLY A 102 -4.15 10.59 -21.78
CA GLY A 102 -5.14 10.24 -20.78
C GLY A 102 -4.75 10.75 -19.40
N ARG A 103 -5.65 10.57 -18.42
CA ARG A 103 -5.44 11.00 -17.04
C ARG A 103 -4.06 10.57 -16.53
N VAL A 104 -3.30 11.53 -16.02
CA VAL A 104 -2.03 11.27 -15.34
C VAL A 104 -2.35 10.62 -14.01
N THR A 105 -1.74 9.48 -13.70
CA THR A 105 -2.05 8.71 -12.49
C THR A 105 -1.05 8.94 -11.38
N VAL A 106 0.23 9.03 -11.71
CA VAL A 106 1.30 9.36 -10.77
C VAL A 106 2.31 10.28 -11.42
N VAL A 107 2.82 11.22 -10.66
CA VAL A 107 3.97 12.06 -11.00
C VAL A 107 5.00 11.94 -9.90
N LEU A 108 6.26 11.75 -10.26
CA LEU A 108 7.38 11.66 -9.33
C LEU A 108 8.55 12.51 -9.83
N PHE A 109 9.02 13.41 -8.97
CA PHE A 109 10.20 14.23 -9.25
C PHE A 109 11.44 13.56 -8.62
N VAL A 110 12.46 13.32 -9.44
CA VAL A 110 13.74 12.74 -9.03
C VAL A 110 14.81 13.82 -9.11
N LEU A 111 15.16 14.39 -7.97
CA LEU A 111 16.04 15.55 -7.87
C LEU A 111 17.46 15.24 -8.38
N GLU A 112 18.02 14.12 -7.97
CA GLU A 112 19.40 13.72 -8.23
C GLU A 112 19.71 13.55 -9.73
N MET A 113 18.68 13.30 -10.53
CA MET A 113 18.78 13.13 -11.98
C MET A 113 18.12 14.26 -12.76
N GLU A 114 17.45 15.17 -12.07
CA GLU A 114 16.62 16.21 -12.68
C GLU A 114 15.56 15.62 -13.63
N TRP A 115 15.00 14.47 -13.23
CA TRP A 115 13.97 13.79 -13.99
C TRP A 115 12.58 13.98 -13.41
N LEU A 116 11.62 14.08 -14.28
CA LEU A 116 10.21 14.01 -13.96
C LEU A 116 9.64 12.73 -14.56
N LEU A 117 9.26 11.81 -13.70
CA LEU A 117 8.65 10.54 -14.07
C LEU A 117 7.14 10.68 -14.01
N SER A 118 6.42 10.14 -14.98
CA SER A 118 4.96 10.17 -15.00
C SER A 118 4.34 8.92 -15.59
N THR A 119 3.16 8.58 -15.11
CA THR A 119 2.36 7.45 -15.57
C THR A 119 0.94 7.89 -15.88
N SER A 120 0.27 7.17 -16.76
CA SER A 120 -1.07 7.53 -17.21
C SER A 120 -1.96 6.33 -17.54
N GLN A 121 -3.27 6.60 -17.62
CA GLN A 121 -4.27 5.67 -18.16
C GLN A 121 -4.08 5.37 -19.65
N ASP A 122 -3.25 6.13 -20.38
CA ASP A 122 -2.87 5.85 -21.78
C ASP A 122 -1.91 4.66 -21.92
N LYS A 123 -1.59 3.97 -20.82
CA LYS A 123 -0.66 2.83 -20.72
C LYS A 123 0.82 3.20 -20.91
N ASN A 124 1.16 4.46 -20.81
CA ASN A 124 2.54 4.90 -20.92
C ASN A 124 3.11 5.28 -19.54
N PHE A 125 4.35 4.91 -19.36
CA PHE A 125 5.28 5.44 -18.38
C PHE A 125 6.31 6.27 -19.13
N THR A 126 6.48 7.54 -18.76
CA THR A 126 7.38 8.47 -19.43
C THR A 126 8.30 9.16 -18.44
N TRP A 127 9.49 9.53 -18.88
CA TRP A 127 10.38 10.37 -18.11
C TRP A 127 10.91 11.52 -18.96
N HIS A 128 11.03 12.67 -18.31
CA HIS A 128 11.38 13.95 -18.92
C HIS A 128 12.51 14.61 -18.14
N CYS A 129 13.33 15.40 -18.81
CA CYS A 129 14.19 16.35 -18.13
C CYS A 129 13.32 17.43 -17.46
N SER A 130 13.47 17.62 -16.16
CA SER A 130 12.65 18.57 -15.41
C SER A 130 12.96 20.04 -15.70
N GLU A 131 14.13 20.33 -16.25
CA GLU A 131 14.55 21.70 -16.62
C GLU A 131 14.08 22.07 -18.01
N SER A 132 14.40 21.24 -19.01
CA SER A 132 14.08 21.53 -20.42
C SER A 132 12.66 21.12 -20.81
N GLY A 133 12.02 20.24 -20.05
CA GLY A 133 10.75 19.61 -20.40
C GLY A 133 10.85 18.60 -21.53
N GLN A 134 12.07 18.30 -22.03
CA GLN A 134 12.29 17.34 -23.09
C GLN A 134 11.94 15.93 -22.61
N GLN A 135 11.14 15.21 -23.39
CA GLN A 135 10.91 13.79 -23.16
C GLN A 135 12.19 13.01 -23.45
N LEU A 136 12.67 12.29 -22.44
CA LEU A 136 13.86 11.46 -22.52
C LEU A 136 13.51 10.05 -22.99
N GLY A 137 12.40 9.51 -22.51
CA GLY A 137 11.97 8.19 -22.94
C GLY A 137 10.54 7.85 -22.53
N THR A 138 10.09 6.70 -23.04
CA THR A 138 8.78 6.14 -22.74
C THR A 138 8.82 4.62 -22.74
N TYR A 139 7.99 4.02 -21.90
CA TYR A 139 7.73 2.58 -21.89
C TYR A 139 6.24 2.32 -21.90
N ARG A 140 5.78 1.44 -22.79
CA ARG A 140 4.37 1.07 -22.89
C ARG A 140 4.08 -0.21 -22.12
N THR A 141 3.16 -0.12 -21.17
CA THR A 141 2.67 -1.24 -20.35
C THR A 141 1.50 -1.96 -21.04
N ALA A 142 1.17 -3.15 -20.55
CA ALA A 142 0.05 -3.93 -21.06
C ALA A 142 -1.31 -3.31 -20.71
N ALA A 143 -1.41 -2.71 -19.53
CA ALA A 143 -2.64 -2.10 -18.99
C ALA A 143 -2.38 -0.68 -18.47
N TRP A 144 -3.42 0.02 -18.01
CA TRP A 144 -3.30 1.34 -17.42
C TRP A 144 -2.36 1.31 -16.21
N VAL A 145 -1.47 2.26 -16.14
CA VAL A 145 -0.54 2.38 -15.03
C VAL A 145 -1.20 3.13 -13.88
N SER A 146 -1.05 2.64 -12.68
CA SER A 146 -1.68 3.18 -11.47
C SER A 146 -0.73 3.36 -10.29
N GLY A 147 0.46 2.78 -10.34
CA GLY A 147 1.48 2.92 -9.31
C GLY A 147 2.87 3.14 -9.89
N LEU A 148 3.67 3.96 -9.22
CA LEU A 148 5.05 4.27 -9.60
C LEU A 148 5.90 4.47 -8.34
N GLN A 149 7.07 3.85 -8.33
CA GLN A 149 8.17 4.13 -7.41
C GLN A 149 9.49 4.12 -8.17
N PHE A 150 10.51 4.76 -7.65
CA PHE A 150 11.81 4.84 -8.27
C PHE A 150 12.93 4.70 -7.24
N ASP A 151 13.90 3.87 -7.54
CA ASP A 151 15.13 3.74 -6.78
C ASP A 151 16.25 4.52 -7.49
N VAL A 152 16.68 5.59 -6.86
CA VAL A 152 17.68 6.50 -7.41
C VAL A 152 19.06 5.84 -7.53
N GLU A 153 19.42 5.03 -6.54
CA GLU A 153 20.73 4.40 -6.45
C GLU A 153 20.96 3.41 -7.60
N THR A 154 19.99 2.57 -7.87
CA THR A 154 20.08 1.53 -8.89
C THR A 154 19.43 1.91 -10.22
N ARG A 155 18.73 3.06 -10.27
CA ARG A 155 17.94 3.55 -11.41
C ARG A 155 16.82 2.63 -11.84
N HIS A 156 16.20 1.92 -10.89
CA HIS A 156 15.07 1.06 -11.17
C HIS A 156 13.73 1.79 -10.95
N ALA A 157 12.87 1.72 -11.94
CA ALA A 157 11.48 2.14 -11.84
C ALA A 157 10.60 0.91 -11.59
N PHE A 158 9.71 1.03 -10.60
CA PHE A 158 8.70 0.03 -10.26
C PHE A 158 7.35 0.56 -10.74
N VAL A 159 6.75 -0.14 -11.69
CA VAL A 159 5.54 0.30 -12.40
C VAL A 159 4.43 -0.71 -12.18
N GLY A 160 3.40 -0.31 -11.45
CA GLY A 160 2.21 -1.13 -11.18
C GLY A 160 1.05 -0.79 -12.13
N ASP A 161 0.38 -1.81 -12.64
CA ASP A 161 -0.70 -1.62 -13.60
C ASP A 161 -2.03 -2.27 -13.20
N GLN A 162 -3.05 -2.02 -14.00
CA GLN A 162 -4.42 -2.51 -13.80
C GLN A 162 -4.56 -4.03 -13.93
N SER A 163 -3.59 -4.71 -14.55
CA SER A 163 -3.60 -6.17 -14.68
C SER A 163 -3.06 -6.90 -13.44
N GLY A 164 -2.66 -6.16 -12.40
CA GLY A 164 -2.07 -6.72 -11.18
C GLY A 164 -0.59 -7.03 -11.31
N GLN A 165 0.07 -6.52 -12.34
CA GLN A 165 1.49 -6.73 -12.55
C GLN A 165 2.31 -5.56 -12.03
N VAL A 166 3.51 -5.87 -11.53
CA VAL A 166 4.54 -4.88 -11.20
C VAL A 166 5.72 -5.13 -12.11
N THR A 167 5.98 -4.19 -13.00
CA THR A 167 7.09 -4.23 -13.96
C THR A 167 8.28 -3.46 -13.40
N ILE A 168 9.45 -4.06 -13.41
CA ILE A 168 10.70 -3.44 -12.98
C ILE A 168 11.50 -3.09 -14.24
N LEU A 169 11.80 -1.80 -14.39
CA LEU A 169 12.55 -1.25 -15.50
C LEU A 169 13.84 -0.62 -14.96
N LYS A 170 14.95 -0.86 -15.62
CA LYS A 170 16.17 -0.08 -15.42
C LYS A 170 16.18 1.08 -16.40
N LEU A 171 16.24 2.30 -15.87
CA LEU A 171 16.24 3.51 -16.68
C LEU A 171 17.66 3.98 -16.96
N GLU A 172 17.89 4.36 -18.21
CA GLU A 172 19.02 5.16 -18.65
C GLU A 172 18.51 6.53 -19.13
N GLN A 173 19.38 7.41 -19.57
CA GLN A 173 18.97 8.78 -19.92
C GLN A 173 17.87 8.81 -21.00
N ASP A 174 18.04 8.05 -22.07
CA ASP A 174 17.18 8.02 -23.25
C ASP A 174 16.59 6.64 -23.57
N ASN A 175 16.82 5.67 -22.69
CA ASN A 175 16.46 4.28 -22.90
C ASN A 175 16.06 3.61 -21.60
N CYS A 176 15.36 2.47 -21.69
CA CYS A 176 15.09 1.59 -20.55
C CYS A 176 15.19 0.12 -20.96
N SER A 177 15.54 -0.71 -20.00
CA SER A 177 15.54 -2.16 -20.16
C SER A 177 14.57 -2.80 -19.16
N LEU A 178 13.82 -3.80 -19.64
CA LEU A 178 12.98 -4.61 -18.79
C LEU A 178 13.86 -5.56 -17.95
N VAL A 179 13.76 -5.44 -16.63
CA VAL A 179 14.47 -6.33 -15.71
C VAL A 179 13.62 -7.56 -15.43
N THR A 180 12.39 -7.37 -14.95
CA THR A 180 11.46 -8.45 -14.65
C THR A 180 10.03 -7.91 -14.50
N THR A 181 9.06 -8.83 -14.43
CA THR A 181 7.67 -8.52 -14.12
C THR A 181 7.17 -9.47 -13.04
N PHE A 182 6.70 -8.92 -11.95
CA PHE A 182 6.07 -9.68 -10.87
C PHE A 182 4.57 -9.82 -11.13
N LYS A 183 4.08 -11.03 -10.88
CA LYS A 183 2.66 -11.39 -10.96
C LYS A 183 2.25 -12.04 -9.65
N GLY A 184 1.21 -11.53 -9.04
CA GLY A 184 0.71 -12.06 -7.75
C GLY A 184 -0.65 -11.48 -7.38
N HIS A 185 -0.90 -10.22 -7.71
CA HIS A 185 -2.20 -9.62 -7.50
C HIS A 185 -3.23 -10.10 -8.52
N THR A 186 -4.46 -10.32 -8.05
CA THR A 186 -5.62 -10.63 -8.90
C THR A 186 -6.41 -9.38 -9.29
N GLY A 187 -6.10 -8.25 -8.67
CA GLY A 187 -6.68 -6.95 -8.93
C GLY A 187 -5.66 -5.91 -9.35
N ASN A 188 -6.13 -4.69 -9.61
CA ASN A 188 -5.30 -3.56 -9.99
C ASN A 188 -4.28 -3.21 -8.88
N VAL A 189 -3.01 -2.99 -9.25
CA VAL A 189 -1.99 -2.43 -8.34
C VAL A 189 -2.28 -0.95 -8.16
N THR A 190 -2.67 -0.54 -6.95
CA THR A 190 -3.12 0.82 -6.65
C THR A 190 -2.08 1.66 -5.93
N ALA A 191 -1.16 1.02 -5.22
CA ALA A 191 -0.11 1.69 -4.46
C ALA A 191 1.18 0.88 -4.50
N LEU A 192 2.31 1.56 -4.52
CA LEU A 192 3.65 1.00 -4.40
C LEU A 192 4.44 1.76 -3.33
N CYS A 193 5.29 1.05 -2.61
CA CYS A 193 6.23 1.63 -1.67
C CYS A 193 7.54 0.86 -1.71
N TRP A 194 8.66 1.56 -1.88
CA TRP A 194 10.00 0.98 -1.96
C TRP A 194 10.81 1.28 -0.70
N ASP A 195 11.41 0.25 -0.14
CA ASP A 195 12.44 0.39 0.90
C ASP A 195 13.83 0.08 0.30
N PRO A 196 14.66 1.10 0.04
CA PRO A 196 15.97 0.91 -0.58
C PRO A 196 16.97 0.22 0.37
N VAL A 197 16.79 0.35 1.68
CA VAL A 197 17.72 -0.22 2.68
C VAL A 197 17.59 -1.74 2.72
N GLN A 198 16.37 -2.24 2.83
CA GLN A 198 16.10 -3.67 2.86
C GLN A 198 15.93 -4.28 1.47
N ARG A 199 15.83 -3.45 0.42
CA ARG A 199 15.52 -3.85 -0.96
C ARG A 199 14.21 -4.62 -1.07
N VAL A 200 13.20 -4.13 -0.39
CA VAL A 200 11.85 -4.70 -0.36
C VAL A 200 10.88 -3.74 -1.05
N LEU A 201 10.11 -4.27 -1.96
CA LEU A 201 8.99 -3.56 -2.58
C LEU A 201 7.68 -4.03 -1.97
N PHE A 202 6.83 -3.09 -1.60
CA PHE A 202 5.46 -3.35 -1.19
C PHE A 202 4.51 -2.89 -2.30
N SER A 203 3.57 -3.75 -2.68
CA SER A 203 2.51 -3.42 -3.62
C SER A 203 1.14 -3.66 -2.98
N GLY A 204 0.28 -2.68 -3.06
CA GLY A 204 -1.11 -2.76 -2.62
C GLY A 204 -2.06 -2.81 -3.82
N SER A 205 -3.16 -3.53 -3.67
CA SER A 205 -4.07 -3.79 -4.78
C SER A 205 -5.54 -3.62 -4.42
N SER A 206 -6.35 -3.53 -5.47
CA SER A 206 -7.81 -3.59 -5.37
C SER A 206 -8.34 -4.97 -4.98
N ASP A 207 -7.50 -6.00 -4.92
CA ASP A 207 -7.83 -7.31 -4.38
C ASP A 207 -7.74 -7.36 -2.84
N HIS A 208 -7.56 -6.22 -2.18
CA HIS A 208 -7.49 -5.99 -0.73
C HIS A 208 -6.19 -6.50 -0.08
N SER A 209 -5.27 -7.04 -0.87
CA SER A 209 -3.99 -7.56 -0.37
C SER A 209 -2.84 -6.58 -0.58
N ILE A 210 -1.81 -6.77 0.23
CA ILE A 210 -0.49 -6.16 0.05
C ILE A 210 0.48 -7.30 -0.17
N ILE A 211 1.35 -7.20 -1.16
CA ILE A 211 2.43 -8.17 -1.36
C ILE A 211 3.76 -7.49 -1.07
N MET A 212 4.54 -8.14 -0.22
CA MET A 212 5.92 -7.78 0.06
C MET A 212 6.82 -8.62 -0.84
N TRP A 213 7.60 -7.96 -1.71
CA TRP A 213 8.54 -8.58 -2.64
C TRP A 213 9.95 -8.35 -2.14
N ASP A 214 10.66 -9.41 -1.79
CA ASP A 214 12.09 -9.36 -1.46
C ASP A 214 12.92 -9.36 -2.75
N ILE A 215 13.35 -8.19 -3.19
CA ILE A 215 14.15 -8.01 -4.41
C ILE A 215 15.65 -8.23 -4.14
N GLY A 216 16.08 -7.96 -2.90
CA GLY A 216 17.47 -8.12 -2.47
C GLY A 216 17.85 -9.53 -2.03
N GLY A 217 16.85 -10.36 -1.73
CA GLY A 217 17.05 -11.71 -1.21
C GLY A 217 17.44 -12.73 -2.29
N ARG A 218 18.17 -13.77 -1.86
CA ARG A 218 18.63 -14.83 -2.78
C ARG A 218 17.50 -15.72 -3.30
N LYS A 219 16.30 -15.66 -2.71
CA LYS A 219 15.18 -16.55 -3.02
C LYS A 219 14.02 -15.89 -3.76
N GLY A 220 14.01 -14.55 -3.88
CA GLY A 220 12.92 -13.83 -4.53
C GLY A 220 11.56 -14.10 -3.88
N THR A 221 11.50 -14.11 -2.56
CA THR A 221 10.30 -14.46 -1.80
C THR A 221 9.23 -13.37 -1.93
N ALA A 222 7.98 -13.80 -2.03
CA ALA A 222 6.82 -12.92 -2.00
C ALA A 222 5.91 -13.33 -0.84
N ILE A 223 5.56 -12.37 0.02
CA ILE A 223 4.68 -12.61 1.17
C ILE A 223 3.45 -11.74 1.03
N GLU A 224 2.28 -12.38 1.09
CA GLU A 224 0.99 -11.70 1.04
C GLU A 224 0.56 -11.28 2.45
N LEU A 225 0.26 -9.97 2.62
CA LEU A 225 -0.25 -9.39 3.84
C LEU A 225 -1.75 -9.12 3.66
N GLN A 226 -2.57 -9.74 4.49
CA GLN A 226 -4.03 -9.63 4.45
C GLN A 226 -4.56 -9.04 5.76
N GLY A 227 -5.25 -7.92 5.69
CA GLY A 227 -5.77 -7.21 6.87
C GLY A 227 -6.75 -6.09 6.51
N HIS A 228 -6.95 -5.83 5.23
CA HIS A 228 -7.93 -4.87 4.72
C HIS A 228 -9.15 -5.56 4.14
N ASN A 229 -10.30 -4.91 4.24
CA ASN A 229 -11.58 -5.40 3.71
C ASN A 229 -11.98 -4.72 2.40
N ASP A 230 -11.20 -3.73 1.96
CA ASP A 230 -11.44 -2.99 0.72
C ASP A 230 -10.09 -2.69 0.04
N ARG A 231 -10.17 -2.11 -1.15
CA ARG A 231 -9.01 -1.81 -2.01
C ARG A 231 -7.98 -0.96 -1.27
N ILE A 232 -6.72 -1.29 -1.43
CA ILE A 232 -5.61 -0.51 -0.89
C ILE A 232 -5.51 0.80 -1.67
N GLN A 233 -5.37 1.93 -0.97
CA GLN A 233 -5.25 3.25 -1.58
C GLN A 233 -3.87 3.88 -1.40
N GLY A 234 -3.17 3.49 -0.35
CA GLY A 234 -1.86 4.05 -0.08
C GLY A 234 -1.00 3.13 0.78
N LEU A 235 0.30 3.22 0.58
CA LEU A 235 1.34 2.53 1.32
C LEU A 235 2.45 3.52 1.67
N CYS A 236 2.92 3.48 2.89
CA CYS A 236 4.10 4.22 3.35
C CYS A 236 4.94 3.34 4.27
N TYR A 237 6.26 3.38 4.10
CA TYR A 237 7.18 2.66 4.98
C TYR A 237 7.94 3.64 5.87
N ALA A 238 7.80 3.45 7.17
CA ALA A 238 8.52 4.20 8.19
C ALA A 238 9.80 3.43 8.55
N SER A 239 10.91 3.76 7.89
CA SER A 239 12.19 3.03 8.01
C SER A 239 12.75 3.03 9.43
N HIS A 240 12.61 4.13 10.17
CA HIS A 240 13.13 4.28 11.54
C HIS A 240 12.38 3.43 12.58
N THR A 241 11.10 3.11 12.34
CA THR A 241 10.28 2.21 13.19
C THR A 241 10.10 0.82 12.58
N ARG A 242 10.60 0.61 11.35
CA ARG A 242 10.37 -0.60 10.55
C ARG A 242 8.91 -1.01 10.47
N GLN A 243 8.06 -0.01 10.23
CA GLN A 243 6.62 -0.21 10.11
C GLN A 243 6.14 0.14 8.71
N LEU A 244 5.32 -0.73 8.14
CA LEU A 244 4.53 -0.41 6.95
C LEU A 244 3.18 0.13 7.42
N ILE A 245 2.77 1.25 6.86
CA ILE A 245 1.46 1.85 7.08
C ILE A 245 0.68 1.72 5.77
N SER A 246 -0.51 1.16 5.84
CA SER A 246 -1.40 1.00 4.70
C SER A 246 -2.77 1.58 4.98
N CYS A 247 -3.44 2.06 3.95
CA CYS A 247 -4.82 2.52 4.05
C CYS A 247 -5.69 1.96 2.93
N SER A 248 -6.98 1.87 3.20
CA SER A 248 -7.98 1.38 2.24
C SER A 248 -9.16 2.34 2.08
N SER A 249 -9.94 2.13 1.01
CA SER A 249 -11.06 2.98 0.63
C SER A 249 -12.16 3.06 1.68
N ASP A 250 -12.30 2.04 2.53
CA ASP A 250 -13.28 1.98 3.61
C ASP A 250 -12.90 2.82 4.85
N GLY A 251 -11.76 3.52 4.80
CA GLY A 251 -11.22 4.29 5.93
C GLY A 251 -10.38 3.46 6.90
N GLY A 252 -10.03 2.24 6.54
CA GLY A 252 -9.13 1.38 7.30
C GLY A 252 -7.68 1.84 7.19
N ILE A 253 -6.98 1.92 8.31
CA ILE A 253 -5.53 2.13 8.39
C ILE A 253 -4.95 0.99 9.20
N VAL A 254 -3.98 0.28 8.62
CA VAL A 254 -3.29 -0.84 9.27
C VAL A 254 -1.80 -0.52 9.37
N ILE A 255 -1.25 -0.77 10.55
CA ILE A 255 0.18 -0.65 10.83
C ILE A 255 0.76 -2.04 11.00
N TRP A 256 1.71 -2.38 10.15
CA TRP A 256 2.37 -3.69 10.10
C TRP A 256 3.75 -3.58 10.71
N ASN A 257 4.07 -4.46 11.66
CA ASN A 257 5.42 -4.57 12.17
C ASN A 257 6.26 -5.40 11.17
N MET A 258 7.29 -4.79 10.59
CA MET A 258 8.16 -5.43 9.62
C MET A 258 9.46 -5.98 10.24
N ASP A 259 9.66 -5.82 11.56
CA ASP A 259 10.75 -6.45 12.30
C ASP A 259 10.55 -7.97 12.50
N VAL A 260 9.36 -8.48 12.22
CA VAL A 260 9.03 -9.89 12.40
C VAL A 260 9.48 -10.68 11.18
N THR A 261 10.21 -11.78 11.39
CA THR A 261 10.50 -12.73 10.31
C THR A 261 9.19 -13.40 9.91
N ARG A 262 8.66 -13.06 8.73
CA ARG A 262 7.41 -13.62 8.23
C ARG A 262 7.66 -14.96 7.56
N GLN A 263 6.68 -15.87 7.68
CA GLN A 263 6.68 -17.17 7.05
C GLN A 263 5.81 -17.13 5.79
N GLU A 264 6.30 -17.76 4.73
CA GLU A 264 5.48 -17.97 3.53
C GLU A 264 4.27 -18.86 3.85
N THR A 265 3.14 -18.55 3.21
CA THR A 265 1.97 -19.42 3.29
C THR A 265 2.28 -20.72 2.55
N PRO A 266 2.02 -21.89 3.16
CA PRO A 266 2.25 -23.15 2.48
C PRO A 266 1.32 -23.30 1.28
N GLU A 267 1.80 -24.00 0.26
CA GLU A 267 0.95 -24.38 -0.87
C GLU A 267 -0.25 -25.23 -0.39
N TRP A 268 -1.38 -25.02 -1.02
CA TRP A 268 -2.56 -25.81 -0.69
C TRP A 268 -2.45 -27.20 -1.27
N LEU A 269 -2.52 -28.17 -0.36
CA LEU A 269 -2.41 -29.56 -0.72
C LEU A 269 -3.78 -30.07 -1.21
N ASP A 270 -3.83 -30.56 -2.44
CA ASP A 270 -5.01 -31.23 -2.95
C ASP A 270 -5.13 -32.63 -2.35
N SER A 271 -6.34 -33.02 -2.02
CA SER A 271 -6.65 -34.37 -1.51
C SER A 271 -8.12 -34.71 -1.79
N ASP A 272 -8.39 -35.96 -2.02
CA ASP A 272 -9.75 -36.48 -2.23
C ASP A 272 -10.50 -36.71 -0.92
N SER A 273 -9.79 -36.67 0.21
CA SER A 273 -10.35 -36.82 1.55
C SER A 273 -9.73 -35.83 2.54
N CYS A 274 -10.43 -35.57 3.63
CA CYS A 274 -9.94 -34.73 4.72
C CYS A 274 -8.68 -35.34 5.33
N GLN A 275 -7.56 -34.60 5.28
CA GLN A 275 -6.25 -35.09 5.80
C GLN A 275 -6.19 -35.17 7.33
N LYS A 276 -7.29 -34.90 8.05
CA LYS A 276 -7.42 -35.02 9.50
C LYS A 276 -8.32 -36.16 9.95
N CYS A 277 -9.43 -36.40 9.27
CA CYS A 277 -10.40 -37.42 9.66
C CYS A 277 -10.68 -38.44 8.55
N GLU A 278 -9.96 -38.38 7.43
CA GLU A 278 -10.02 -39.28 6.29
C GLU A 278 -11.41 -39.43 5.63
N GLN A 279 -12.38 -38.58 6.01
CA GLN A 279 -13.67 -38.61 5.36
C GLN A 279 -13.59 -38.02 3.93
N PRO A 280 -14.24 -38.67 2.93
CA PRO A 280 -14.17 -38.26 1.54
C PRO A 280 -14.77 -36.90 1.33
N PHE A 281 -14.17 -36.14 0.40
CA PHE A 281 -14.82 -34.94 -0.13
C PHE A 281 -15.89 -35.33 -1.16
N PHE A 282 -16.82 -34.43 -1.46
CA PHE A 282 -18.02 -34.75 -2.24
C PHE A 282 -17.75 -35.14 -3.70
N TRP A 283 -16.52 -34.93 -4.23
CA TRP A 283 -16.13 -35.42 -5.56
C TRP A 283 -15.48 -36.80 -5.55
N ASN A 284 -15.12 -37.37 -4.41
CA ASN A 284 -14.54 -38.69 -4.28
C ASN A 284 -15.67 -39.73 -4.21
N PHE A 285 -16.35 -39.96 -5.32
CA PHE A 285 -17.50 -40.88 -5.41
C PHE A 285 -17.17 -42.30 -5.05
N LYS A 286 -15.96 -42.80 -5.39
CA LYS A 286 -15.53 -44.13 -5.07
C LYS A 286 -15.49 -44.39 -3.57
N GLN A 287 -14.79 -43.51 -2.82
CA GLN A 287 -14.67 -43.65 -1.37
C GLN A 287 -16.01 -43.36 -0.65
N MET A 288 -16.87 -42.50 -1.21
CA MET A 288 -18.23 -42.30 -0.70
C MET A 288 -19.07 -43.58 -0.82
N TRP A 289 -18.96 -44.29 -1.94
CA TRP A 289 -19.67 -45.54 -2.16
C TRP A 289 -19.18 -46.62 -1.22
N ASP A 290 -17.86 -46.83 -1.11
CA ASP A 290 -17.25 -47.81 -0.27
C ASP A 290 -17.50 -47.58 1.23
N SER A 291 -17.43 -46.34 1.68
CA SER A 291 -17.64 -45.94 3.09
C SER A 291 -19.10 -45.73 3.48
N LYS A 292 -20.02 -45.66 2.51
CA LYS A 292 -21.44 -45.29 2.70
C LYS A 292 -21.62 -43.93 3.40
N LYS A 293 -20.68 -43.02 3.20
CA LYS A 293 -20.72 -41.65 3.77
C LYS A 293 -20.87 -40.62 2.68
N ILE A 294 -21.68 -39.59 2.97
CA ILE A 294 -21.82 -38.42 2.08
C ILE A 294 -20.55 -37.61 2.15
N GLY A 295 -20.03 -37.19 1.02
CA GLY A 295 -18.83 -36.38 0.92
C GLY A 295 -18.99 -35.01 1.59
N LEU A 296 -17.89 -34.48 2.08
CA LEU A 296 -17.80 -33.22 2.77
C LEU A 296 -17.24 -32.12 1.84
N ARG A 297 -17.54 -30.87 2.17
CA ARG A 297 -16.93 -29.72 1.48
C ARG A 297 -15.47 -29.60 1.88
N GLN A 298 -14.58 -29.44 0.89
CA GLN A 298 -13.16 -29.18 1.11
C GLN A 298 -12.94 -27.74 1.54
N HIS A 299 -12.02 -27.57 2.47
CA HIS A 299 -11.41 -26.33 2.89
C HIS A 299 -9.91 -26.53 3.04
N HIS A 300 -9.14 -25.46 3.17
CA HIS A 300 -7.71 -25.54 3.46
C HIS A 300 -7.39 -24.80 4.77
N CYS A 301 -6.50 -25.39 5.55
CA CYS A 301 -5.93 -24.75 6.72
C CYS A 301 -4.91 -23.70 6.28
N ARG A 302 -5.05 -22.47 6.71
CA ARG A 302 -4.13 -21.37 6.33
C ARG A 302 -2.74 -21.51 6.93
N LYS A 303 -2.57 -22.26 8.06
CA LYS A 303 -1.26 -22.47 8.70
C LYS A 303 -0.46 -23.62 8.07
N CYS A 304 -1.09 -24.72 7.72
CA CYS A 304 -0.37 -25.92 7.22
C CYS A 304 -0.69 -26.31 5.77
N GLY A 305 -1.60 -25.62 5.08
CA GLY A 305 -1.98 -25.92 3.70
C GLY A 305 -2.85 -27.15 3.49
N GLN A 306 -3.07 -27.98 4.51
CA GLN A 306 -3.77 -29.26 4.38
C GLN A 306 -5.23 -29.08 3.97
N ALA A 307 -5.72 -30.00 3.12
CA ALA A 307 -7.11 -30.13 2.76
C ALA A 307 -7.91 -30.71 3.94
N VAL A 308 -8.89 -29.97 4.44
CA VAL A 308 -9.62 -30.32 5.67
C VAL A 308 -11.12 -30.08 5.50
N CYS A 309 -11.94 -30.84 6.22
CA CYS A 309 -13.38 -30.63 6.24
C CYS A 309 -13.77 -29.53 7.25
N GLY A 310 -15.02 -29.07 7.16
CA GLY A 310 -15.53 -28.04 8.05
C GLY A 310 -15.52 -28.39 9.53
N LYS A 311 -15.65 -29.70 9.87
CA LYS A 311 -15.62 -30.18 11.27
C LYS A 311 -14.20 -30.10 11.85
N CYS A 312 -13.17 -30.51 11.09
CA CYS A 312 -11.77 -30.50 11.54
C CYS A 312 -11.12 -29.11 11.41
N SER A 313 -11.83 -28.10 10.98
CA SER A 313 -11.37 -26.72 10.81
C SER A 313 -12.47 -25.73 11.14
N SER A 314 -13.18 -25.99 12.22
CA SER A 314 -14.25 -25.10 12.68
C SER A 314 -13.71 -23.81 13.30
N LYS A 315 -12.51 -23.86 13.83
CA LYS A 315 -11.85 -22.74 14.52
C LYS A 315 -11.22 -21.76 13.55
N ARG A 316 -11.05 -20.54 14.03
CA ARG A 316 -10.39 -19.44 13.31
C ARG A 316 -9.34 -18.82 14.17
N SER A 317 -8.32 -18.23 13.57
CA SER A 317 -7.27 -17.49 14.28
C SER A 317 -6.63 -16.47 13.34
N THR A 318 -6.10 -15.40 13.88
CA THR A 318 -5.13 -14.55 13.20
C THR A 318 -3.78 -15.24 13.19
N ILE A 319 -2.99 -15.04 12.15
CA ILE A 319 -1.61 -15.54 12.03
C ILE A 319 -0.74 -14.45 11.41
N PRO A 320 -0.42 -13.38 12.15
CA PRO A 320 0.34 -12.23 11.62
C PRO A 320 1.71 -12.59 11.06
N LEU A 321 2.39 -13.61 11.62
CA LEU A 321 3.65 -14.13 11.09
C LEU A 321 3.55 -14.63 9.64
N MET A 322 2.36 -15.04 9.21
CA MET A 322 2.07 -15.48 7.84
C MET A 322 1.31 -14.40 7.05
N GLY A 323 1.20 -13.19 7.58
CA GLY A 323 0.50 -12.07 6.95
C GLY A 323 -1.02 -12.02 7.17
N PHE A 324 -1.61 -12.91 7.98
CA PHE A 324 -3.05 -12.92 8.24
C PHE A 324 -3.39 -12.13 9.50
N GLU A 325 -3.76 -10.86 9.32
CA GLU A 325 -4.14 -9.95 10.42
C GLU A 325 -5.62 -10.06 10.82
N PHE A 326 -6.42 -10.78 10.05
CA PHE A 326 -7.81 -11.13 10.38
C PHE A 326 -7.96 -12.64 10.59
N GLU A 327 -9.07 -13.05 11.19
CA GLU A 327 -9.34 -14.45 11.51
C GLU A 327 -9.52 -15.29 10.25
N VAL A 328 -8.59 -16.21 10.03
CA VAL A 328 -8.60 -17.19 8.94
C VAL A 328 -8.89 -18.60 9.47
N ARG A 329 -9.35 -19.46 8.57
CA ARG A 329 -9.63 -20.85 8.89
C ARG A 329 -8.34 -21.63 9.16
N VAL A 330 -8.29 -22.32 10.30
CA VAL A 330 -7.20 -23.23 10.69
C VAL A 330 -7.76 -24.57 11.10
N CYS A 331 -7.00 -25.64 10.94
CA CYS A 331 -7.39 -26.94 11.48
C CYS A 331 -7.19 -26.97 13.01
N ASP A 332 -7.88 -27.88 13.70
CA ASP A 332 -7.90 -27.91 15.16
C ASP A 332 -6.50 -28.06 15.74
N SER A 333 -5.65 -28.91 15.17
CA SER A 333 -4.25 -29.10 15.63
C SER A 333 -3.39 -27.86 15.41
N CYS A 334 -3.59 -27.13 14.31
CA CYS A 334 -2.89 -25.87 14.09
C CYS A 334 -3.39 -24.77 15.04
N HIS A 335 -4.68 -24.74 15.32
CA HIS A 335 -5.23 -23.78 16.27
C HIS A 335 -4.61 -23.94 17.68
N GLU A 336 -4.42 -25.17 18.14
CA GLU A 336 -3.78 -25.47 19.41
C GLU A 336 -2.28 -25.14 19.43
N SER A 337 -1.62 -25.11 18.27
CA SER A 337 -0.20 -24.80 18.15
C SER A 337 0.11 -23.32 17.90
N ILE A 338 -0.92 -22.46 17.72
CA ILE A 338 -0.75 -21.01 17.56
C ILE A 338 -0.57 -20.39 18.94
N THR A 339 0.58 -19.77 19.17
CA THR A 339 0.94 -19.09 20.40
C THR A 339 0.45 -17.63 20.40
N ASP A 340 0.51 -16.96 21.55
CA ASP A 340 0.21 -15.52 21.63
C ASP A 340 1.24 -14.67 20.87
N GLU A 341 2.48 -15.15 20.72
CA GLU A 341 3.49 -14.52 19.88
C GLU A 341 3.12 -14.57 18.39
N ASP A 342 2.55 -15.70 17.92
CA ASP A 342 2.03 -15.84 16.56
C ASP A 342 0.84 -14.91 16.29
N ARG A 343 0.15 -14.45 17.35
CA ARG A 343 -1.01 -13.58 17.32
C ARG A 343 -0.69 -12.12 17.66
N ALA A 344 0.62 -11.76 17.78
CA ALA A 344 1.02 -10.41 18.15
C ALA A 344 0.32 -9.37 17.25
N PRO A 345 -0.50 -8.46 17.85
CA PRO A 345 -1.38 -7.60 17.07
C PRO A 345 -0.60 -6.53 16.34
N THR A 346 -0.84 -6.39 15.05
CA THR A 346 -0.68 -5.12 14.36
C THR A 346 -1.83 -4.19 14.76
N ALA A 347 -1.56 -2.88 14.72
CA ALA A 347 -2.60 -1.90 15.01
C ALA A 347 -3.49 -1.71 13.78
N THR A 348 -4.79 -1.85 13.97
CA THR A 348 -5.80 -1.57 12.94
C THR A 348 -6.73 -0.45 13.43
N PHE A 349 -6.93 0.56 12.59
CA PHE A 349 -7.82 1.69 12.86
C PHE A 349 -8.81 1.81 11.72
N HIS A 350 -10.04 2.16 12.03
CA HIS A 350 -11.08 2.31 11.03
C HIS A 350 -11.91 3.56 11.28
N ASP A 351 -12.06 4.37 10.22
CA ASP A 351 -12.93 5.54 10.21
C ASP A 351 -13.90 5.43 9.03
N SER A 352 -15.04 4.81 9.27
CA SER A 352 -16.07 4.54 8.25
C SER A 352 -16.68 5.78 7.58
N LYS A 353 -16.41 6.97 8.12
CA LYS A 353 -16.87 8.25 7.55
C LYS A 353 -15.84 8.91 6.64
N HIS A 354 -14.67 8.31 6.48
CA HIS A 354 -13.57 8.87 5.70
C HIS A 354 -13.10 7.87 4.66
N SER A 355 -13.68 7.91 3.47
CA SER A 355 -13.24 7.08 2.36
C SER A 355 -11.92 7.61 1.80
N ILE A 356 -10.83 6.94 2.17
CA ILE A 356 -9.47 7.40 1.86
C ILE A 356 -9.17 7.22 0.38
N VAL A 357 -8.61 8.26 -0.23
CA VAL A 357 -8.14 8.29 -1.63
C VAL A 357 -6.63 8.35 -1.70
N TYR A 358 -6.00 9.07 -0.75
CA TYR A 358 -4.57 9.28 -0.73
C TYR A 358 -4.04 9.35 0.69
N MET A 359 -2.80 8.92 0.88
CA MET A 359 -2.09 8.94 2.17
C MET A 359 -0.68 9.49 1.98
N HIS A 360 -0.25 10.32 2.90
CA HIS A 360 1.11 10.82 3.00
C HIS A 360 1.62 10.69 4.43
N TYR A 361 2.83 10.19 4.59
CA TYR A 361 3.53 10.09 5.87
C TYR A 361 4.75 11.01 5.85
N GLU A 362 4.85 11.87 6.84
CA GLU A 362 5.97 12.79 7.01
C GLU A 362 6.92 12.21 8.09
N PRO A 363 8.13 11.72 7.72
CA PRO A 363 8.98 10.96 8.63
C PRO A 363 9.62 11.77 9.75
N THR A 364 9.83 13.08 9.58
CA THR A 364 10.48 13.92 10.61
C THR A 364 9.56 14.18 11.80
N THR A 365 8.29 14.41 11.57
CA THR A 365 7.29 14.62 12.63
C THR A 365 6.52 13.36 13.00
N GLY A 366 6.59 12.33 12.14
CA GLY A 366 5.78 11.12 12.24
C GLY A 366 4.29 11.36 11.99
N ASN A 367 3.93 12.46 11.35
CA ASN A 367 2.54 12.77 11.06
C ASN A 367 2.05 12.01 9.83
N LEU A 368 0.82 11.52 9.94
CA LEU A 368 0.10 10.87 8.86
C LEU A 368 -1.02 11.77 8.37
N LEU A 369 -1.04 12.02 7.08
CA LEU A 369 -2.09 12.76 6.40
C LEU A 369 -2.88 11.82 5.52
N THR A 370 -4.21 11.89 5.57
CA THR A 370 -5.11 11.20 4.66
C THR A 370 -6.08 12.18 4.03
N SER A 371 -6.39 11.99 2.75
CA SER A 371 -7.44 12.72 2.05
C SER A 371 -8.53 11.76 1.58
N GLY A 372 -9.76 12.22 1.50
CA GLY A 372 -10.90 11.37 1.23
C GLY A 372 -11.91 11.94 0.23
N THR A 373 -12.82 11.06 -0.22
CA THR A 373 -13.98 11.43 -1.05
C THR A 373 -15.00 12.27 -0.27
N ASP A 374 -14.91 12.29 1.05
CA ASP A 374 -15.66 13.17 1.95
C ASP A 374 -15.22 14.64 1.88
N LYS A 375 -14.28 14.96 0.99
CA LYS A 375 -13.73 16.31 0.77
C LYS A 375 -12.98 16.87 1.98
N VAL A 376 -12.41 15.99 2.79
CA VAL A 376 -11.69 16.31 4.03
C VAL A 376 -10.27 15.82 3.95
N ILE A 377 -9.33 16.62 4.46
CA ILE A 377 -7.98 16.17 4.81
C ILE A 377 -7.92 16.00 6.31
N LYS A 378 -7.44 14.86 6.78
CA LYS A 378 -7.17 14.58 8.18
C LYS A 378 -5.67 14.49 8.41
N VAL A 379 -5.18 15.23 9.40
CA VAL A 379 -3.81 15.14 9.87
C VAL A 379 -3.83 14.47 11.23
N CYS A 380 -3.20 13.32 11.34
CA CYS A 380 -3.13 12.53 12.56
C CYS A 380 -1.69 12.48 13.07
N MET A 381 -1.52 12.46 14.38
CA MET A 381 -0.23 12.14 14.97
C MET A 381 0.09 10.68 14.69
N GLY A 382 1.19 10.43 14.00
CA GLY A 382 1.64 9.11 13.65
C GLY A 382 2.22 8.35 14.84
N THR A 383 2.74 7.19 14.55
CA THR A 383 3.20 6.19 15.51
C THR A 383 4.45 6.55 16.31
N ASN A 384 5.20 7.60 15.92
CA ASN A 384 6.46 7.99 16.59
C ASN A 384 6.28 8.40 18.06
N SER A 385 5.16 9.00 18.43
CA SER A 385 4.89 9.38 19.83
C SER A 385 4.56 8.18 20.74
N VAL A 386 4.32 7.02 20.17
CA VAL A 386 3.99 5.78 20.88
C VAL A 386 5.25 5.01 21.27
N PHE A 387 6.35 5.16 20.52
CA PHE A 387 7.58 4.39 20.71
C PHE A 387 8.74 5.16 21.34
N MET A 388 8.67 6.49 21.49
CA MET A 388 9.72 7.32 22.10
C MET A 388 9.67 7.43 23.63
N ARG A 389 8.99 6.52 24.33
CA ARG A 389 9.05 6.43 25.79
C ARG A 389 9.52 5.07 26.28
N LEU A 390 10.59 4.58 25.71
CA LEU A 390 11.40 3.52 26.31
C LEU A 390 12.88 3.84 26.00
N GLY A 391 13.41 4.76 26.75
CA GLY A 391 14.81 5.07 26.92
C GLY A 391 15.02 5.39 28.38
#